data_c760bed7490d28c39819b9b612a5b3b6
#
_entry.id   c760bed7490d28c39819b9b612a5b3b6
#
_cell.length_a   1.000
_cell.length_b   1.000
_cell.length_c   1.000
_cell.angle_alpha   90.00
_cell.angle_beta   90.00
_cell.angle_gamma   90.00
#
_symmetry.space_group_name_H-M   'P 1'
#
loop_
_entity.id
_entity.type
_entity.pdbx_description
1 polymer ?
#
loop_
_entity_poly.entity_id
_entity_poly.type
_entity_poly.pdbx_seq_one_letter_code
_entity_poly.pdbx_strand_id
1 'polypeptide(L)'
;MAIVTLRLPLVKAFAENRPAECTYCASPILQRWGSVNRAVKDPHVHQASVYRYRCCQCRRTFRHYPEGITHARQSQRLIQLAALCWVLGLSLRGTSAILSVFPVELSHTSIWWDVQALSARLKRQLPRQVRVLGVDGMYPKLHGQEQPTLIAVDLGSGKPVALGAIDEQDWRAVVQWLKPLVKVLGVEVLVTDDLKELSFAARRLKLGHQVCRFHVLRWLRRALRDLRQQLEEEHHPLLDQVWQIMKARPPD
;
A
#
# COMPACT_ATOMS: atom_id res chain seq x y z
N MET A 1 -3.34 4.70 -19.84
CA MET A 1 -3.17 5.42 -18.57
C MET A 1 -4.16 4.79 -17.59
N ALA A 2 -3.71 4.13 -16.52
CA ALA A 2 -4.62 3.57 -15.53
C ALA A 2 -5.10 4.70 -14.60
N ILE A 3 -6.40 4.93 -14.54
CA ILE A 3 -7.00 5.88 -13.60
C ILE A 3 -7.18 5.14 -12.28
N VAL A 4 -6.38 5.48 -11.28
CA VAL A 4 -6.55 4.96 -9.92
C VAL A 4 -7.56 5.85 -9.20
N THR A 5 -8.75 5.32 -8.96
CA THR A 5 -9.77 6.02 -8.18
C THR A 5 -9.59 5.67 -6.70
N LEU A 6 -9.13 6.62 -5.90
CA LEU A 6 -9.07 6.46 -4.45
C LEU A 6 -10.46 6.66 -3.85
N ARG A 7 -10.99 5.63 -3.20
CA ARG A 7 -12.23 5.74 -2.41
C ARG A 7 -11.87 5.88 -0.94
N LEU A 8 -12.15 7.04 -0.38
CA LEU A 8 -12.02 7.26 1.05
C LEU A 8 -13.16 6.56 1.82
N PRO A 9 -12.93 6.07 3.05
CA PRO A 9 -13.96 5.44 3.85
C PRO A 9 -15.14 6.38 4.11
N LEU A 10 -16.34 5.81 4.14
CA LEU A 10 -17.52 6.50 4.61
C LEU A 10 -17.37 6.78 6.11
N VAL A 11 -17.86 7.94 6.55
CA VAL A 11 -17.84 8.34 7.95
C VAL A 11 -19.26 8.75 8.33
N LYS A 12 -19.81 8.09 9.34
CA LYS A 12 -21.18 8.34 9.85
C LYS A 12 -21.13 8.95 11.25
N ALA A 13 -22.06 9.83 11.54
CA ALA A 13 -22.18 10.45 12.86
C ALA A 13 -22.79 9.51 13.91
N PHE A 14 -23.51 8.48 13.50
CA PHE A 14 -24.14 7.48 14.36
C PHE A 14 -24.08 6.09 13.74
N ALA A 15 -24.10 5.06 14.56
CA ALA A 15 -24.18 3.67 14.09
C ALA A 15 -25.63 3.33 13.73
N GLU A 16 -25.86 2.90 12.50
CA GLU A 16 -27.17 2.50 11.99
C GLU A 16 -27.60 1.16 12.59
N ASN A 17 -26.64 0.27 12.81
CA ASN A 17 -26.90 -1.08 13.27
C ASN A 17 -26.40 -1.30 14.69
N ARG A 18 -27.07 -2.19 15.41
CA ARG A 18 -26.63 -2.75 16.68
C ARG A 18 -25.46 -3.72 16.42
N PRO A 19 -24.46 -3.84 17.32
CA PRO A 19 -23.46 -4.89 17.19
C PRO A 19 -24.13 -6.27 17.25
N ALA A 20 -23.69 -7.18 16.37
CA ALA A 20 -24.25 -8.53 16.29
C ALA A 20 -23.89 -9.36 17.51
N GLU A 21 -22.68 -9.18 18.05
CA GLU A 21 -22.13 -10.00 19.12
C GLU A 21 -21.17 -9.23 20.03
N CYS A 22 -20.91 -9.80 21.18
CA CYS A 22 -19.93 -9.30 22.15
C CYS A 22 -18.51 -9.42 21.63
N THR A 23 -17.72 -8.35 21.68
CA THR A 23 -16.31 -8.34 21.26
C THR A 23 -15.37 -9.21 22.11
N TYR A 24 -15.84 -9.72 23.26
CA TYR A 24 -15.04 -10.52 24.20
C TYR A 24 -15.40 -12.01 24.19
N CYS A 25 -16.67 -12.38 24.02
CA CYS A 25 -17.13 -13.76 24.12
C CYS A 25 -18.10 -14.18 23.01
N ALA A 26 -18.25 -13.34 21.97
CA ALA A 26 -19.12 -13.58 20.82
C ALA A 26 -20.60 -13.85 21.15
N SER A 27 -21.07 -13.59 22.38
CA SER A 27 -22.48 -13.74 22.76
C SER A 27 -23.35 -12.69 22.05
N PRO A 28 -24.49 -13.07 21.46
CA PRO A 28 -25.41 -12.12 20.83
C PRO A 28 -26.29 -11.36 21.82
N ILE A 29 -26.30 -11.79 23.13
CA ILE A 29 -27.17 -11.20 24.14
C ILE A 29 -26.52 -9.96 24.71
N LEU A 30 -26.87 -8.81 24.15
CA LEU A 30 -26.30 -7.51 24.47
C LEU A 30 -27.39 -6.57 25.00
N GLN A 31 -27.05 -5.77 26.00
CA GLN A 31 -27.88 -4.70 26.53
C GLN A 31 -27.26 -3.34 26.19
N ARG A 32 -28.04 -2.39 25.66
CA ARG A 32 -27.58 -1.00 25.49
C ARG A 32 -27.38 -0.39 26.88
N TRP A 33 -26.16 0.12 27.12
CA TRP A 33 -25.72 0.60 28.43
C TRP A 33 -25.53 2.11 28.49
N GLY A 34 -25.83 2.80 27.40
CA GLY A 34 -25.74 4.24 27.28
C GLY A 34 -25.11 4.70 25.97
N SER A 35 -24.94 5.99 25.81
CA SER A 35 -24.29 6.63 24.69
C SER A 35 -23.51 7.85 25.14
N VAL A 36 -22.52 8.24 24.35
CA VAL A 36 -21.75 9.46 24.54
C VAL A 36 -21.50 10.12 23.19
N ASN A 37 -21.73 11.42 23.12
CA ASN A 37 -21.34 12.22 21.98
C ASN A 37 -19.89 12.65 22.16
N ARG A 38 -19.06 12.42 21.15
CA ARG A 38 -17.66 12.80 21.17
C ARG A 38 -17.32 13.66 19.95
N ALA A 39 -16.42 14.60 20.14
CA ALA A 39 -15.85 15.37 19.06
C ALA A 39 -14.99 14.45 18.16
N VAL A 40 -15.11 14.62 16.85
CA VAL A 40 -14.37 13.90 15.82
C VAL A 40 -13.72 14.92 14.89
N LYS A 41 -12.47 14.67 14.55
CA LYS A 41 -11.77 15.43 13.52
C LYS A 41 -12.03 14.76 12.17
N ASP A 42 -12.90 15.40 11.37
CA ASP A 42 -13.27 14.95 10.03
C ASP A 42 -13.74 16.15 9.20
N PRO A 43 -13.53 16.18 7.88
CA PRO A 43 -13.97 17.28 7.02
C PRO A 43 -15.47 17.61 7.09
N HIS A 44 -16.32 16.62 7.40
CA HIS A 44 -17.80 16.76 7.35
C HIS A 44 -18.51 16.35 8.64
N VAL A 45 -17.89 15.49 9.47
CA VAL A 45 -18.49 14.94 10.68
C VAL A 45 -17.71 15.40 11.91
N HIS A 46 -18.21 16.40 12.61
CA HIS A 46 -17.52 16.99 13.76
C HIS A 46 -17.88 16.36 15.10
N GLN A 47 -19.01 15.62 15.13
CA GLN A 47 -19.50 14.93 16.32
C GLN A 47 -20.03 13.54 15.95
N ALA A 48 -19.81 12.55 16.80
CA ALA A 48 -20.33 11.20 16.61
C ALA A 48 -20.89 10.62 17.91
N SER A 49 -22.05 9.96 17.80
CA SER A 49 -22.67 9.23 18.90
C SER A 49 -22.09 7.82 19.00
N VAL A 50 -21.37 7.56 20.08
CA VAL A 50 -20.78 6.25 20.36
C VAL A 50 -21.62 5.54 21.41
N TYR A 51 -22.13 4.36 21.07
CA TYR A 51 -22.96 3.57 21.96
C TYR A 51 -22.11 2.66 22.84
N ARG A 52 -22.53 2.50 24.09
CA ARG A 52 -21.95 1.52 25.01
C ARG A 52 -22.90 0.35 25.16
N TYR A 53 -22.39 -0.85 25.06
CA TYR A 53 -23.12 -2.10 25.26
C TYR A 53 -22.51 -2.89 26.42
N ARG A 54 -23.37 -3.62 27.13
CA ARG A 54 -22.99 -4.61 28.15
C ARG A 54 -23.40 -5.99 27.67
N CYS A 55 -22.48 -6.93 27.70
CA CYS A 55 -22.79 -8.33 27.44
C CYS A 55 -23.49 -8.95 28.64
N CYS A 56 -24.63 -9.60 28.43
CA CYS A 56 -25.38 -10.26 29.51
C CYS A 56 -24.67 -11.54 29.98
N GLN A 57 -23.86 -12.17 29.14
CA GLN A 57 -23.13 -13.39 29.46
C GLN A 57 -21.83 -13.12 30.24
N CYS A 58 -20.86 -12.40 29.65
CA CYS A 58 -19.57 -12.13 30.29
C CYS A 58 -19.54 -10.87 31.15
N ARG A 59 -20.63 -10.12 31.23
CA ARG A 59 -20.81 -8.89 32.03
C ARG A 59 -19.92 -7.72 31.63
N ARG A 60 -19.01 -7.88 30.67
CA ARG A 60 -18.10 -6.84 30.18
C ARG A 60 -18.85 -5.80 29.34
N THR A 61 -18.36 -4.56 29.35
CA THR A 61 -18.88 -3.47 28.52
C THR A 61 -17.90 -3.11 27.43
N PHE A 62 -18.43 -2.74 26.26
CA PHE A 62 -17.63 -2.26 25.14
C PHE A 62 -18.33 -1.10 24.42
N ARG A 63 -17.57 -0.35 23.62
CA ARG A 63 -18.07 0.74 22.80
C ARG A 63 -18.30 0.27 21.39
N HIS A 64 -19.42 0.66 20.81
CA HIS A 64 -19.74 0.44 19.41
C HIS A 64 -19.69 1.79 18.69
N TYR A 65 -18.74 1.89 17.75
CA TYR A 65 -18.45 3.10 17.01
C TYR A 65 -19.22 3.12 15.69
N PRO A 66 -19.65 4.29 15.20
CA PRO A 66 -20.16 4.43 13.84
C PRO A 66 -19.10 4.09 12.80
N GLU A 67 -19.56 3.81 11.58
CA GLU A 67 -18.68 3.55 10.44
C GLU A 67 -17.70 4.71 10.22
N GLY A 68 -16.42 4.38 9.96
CA GLY A 68 -15.37 5.36 9.76
C GLY A 68 -14.87 6.07 11.03
N ILE A 69 -15.44 5.77 12.21
CA ILE A 69 -15.02 6.29 13.51
C ILE A 69 -14.38 5.16 14.33
N THR A 70 -13.34 5.50 15.09
CA THR A 70 -12.67 4.59 16.01
C THR A 70 -12.45 5.25 17.38
N HIS A 71 -11.62 4.66 18.22
CA HIS A 71 -11.19 5.31 19.47
C HIS A 71 -10.30 6.54 19.23
N ALA A 72 -9.70 6.68 18.04
CA ALA A 72 -8.93 7.86 17.65
C ALA A 72 -9.84 9.11 17.53
N ARG A 73 -9.27 10.29 17.70
CA ARG A 73 -10.01 11.55 17.49
C ARG A 73 -10.26 11.80 16.01
N GLN A 74 -9.35 11.36 15.14
CA GLN A 74 -9.45 11.47 13.69
C GLN A 74 -10.36 10.37 13.13
N SER A 75 -11.13 10.72 12.11
CA SER A 75 -11.86 9.73 11.31
C SER A 75 -10.92 8.88 10.48
N GLN A 76 -11.35 7.69 10.10
CA GLN A 76 -10.57 6.83 9.19
C GLN A 76 -10.30 7.49 7.83
N ARG A 77 -11.25 8.29 7.33
CA ARG A 77 -11.11 9.08 6.10
C ARG A 77 -9.96 10.08 6.22
N LEU A 78 -9.91 10.83 7.32
CA LEU A 78 -8.86 11.82 7.54
C LEU A 78 -7.48 11.18 7.72
N ILE A 79 -7.41 10.06 8.46
CA ILE A 79 -6.18 9.27 8.62
C ILE A 79 -5.66 8.78 7.27
N GLN A 80 -6.54 8.23 6.43
CA GLN A 80 -6.13 7.74 5.10
C GLN A 80 -5.72 8.87 4.16
N LEU A 81 -6.41 10.00 4.20
CA LEU A 81 -6.05 11.18 3.41
C LEU A 81 -4.67 11.73 3.82
N ALA A 82 -4.41 11.83 5.13
CA ALA A 82 -3.11 12.26 5.65
C ALA A 82 -1.98 11.29 5.24
N ALA A 83 -2.24 9.99 5.34
CA ALA A 83 -1.28 8.97 4.90
C ALA A 83 -1.01 9.04 3.40
N LEU A 84 -2.05 9.27 2.58
CA LEU A 84 -1.90 9.43 1.14
C LEU A 84 -1.01 10.64 0.79
N CYS A 85 -1.27 11.79 1.39
CA CYS A 85 -0.45 12.99 1.21
C CYS A 85 1.04 12.71 1.53
N TRP A 86 1.28 11.99 2.63
CA TRP A 86 2.63 11.61 3.03
C TRP A 86 3.28 10.63 2.02
N VAL A 87 2.57 9.62 1.56
CA VAL A 87 3.05 8.65 0.55
C VAL A 87 3.35 9.34 -0.79
N LEU A 88 2.59 10.36 -1.15
CA LEU A 88 2.83 11.19 -2.34
C LEU A 88 4.02 12.17 -2.19
N GLY A 89 4.76 12.10 -1.09
CA GLY A 89 6.00 12.84 -0.87
C GLY A 89 5.85 14.17 -0.13
N LEU A 90 4.65 14.50 0.37
CA LEU A 90 4.50 15.69 1.20
C LEU A 90 5.16 15.48 2.57
N SER A 91 5.86 16.50 3.07
CA SER A 91 6.32 16.49 4.46
C SER A 91 5.12 16.44 5.43
N LEU A 92 5.33 15.98 6.67
CA LEU A 92 4.27 15.96 7.68
C LEU A 92 3.70 17.36 7.95
N ARG A 93 4.54 18.40 7.89
CA ARG A 93 4.11 19.81 8.02
C ARG A 93 3.33 20.27 6.78
N GLY A 94 3.80 19.89 5.59
CA GLY A 94 3.08 20.16 4.32
C GLY A 94 1.71 19.46 4.30
N THR A 95 1.64 18.21 4.76
CA THR A 95 0.37 17.50 4.94
C THR A 95 -0.56 18.21 5.92
N SER A 96 -0.05 18.67 7.07
CA SER A 96 -0.82 19.47 8.04
C SER A 96 -1.36 20.75 7.41
N ALA A 97 -0.54 21.47 6.64
CA ALA A 97 -0.92 22.70 5.96
C ALA A 97 -2.00 22.47 4.90
N ILE A 98 -1.91 21.40 4.10
CA ILE A 98 -2.95 21.05 3.11
C ILE A 98 -4.26 20.69 3.80
N LEU A 99 -4.19 19.88 4.87
CA LEU A 99 -5.40 19.46 5.58
C LEU A 99 -6.10 20.59 6.33
N SER A 100 -5.42 21.72 6.61
CA SER A 100 -6.02 22.92 7.21
C SER A 100 -7.01 23.64 6.29
N VAL A 101 -7.09 23.29 4.99
CA VAL A 101 -8.17 23.72 4.09
C VAL A 101 -9.55 23.23 4.60
N PHE A 102 -9.57 22.10 5.28
CA PHE A 102 -10.75 21.64 5.99
C PHE A 102 -10.82 22.30 7.39
N PRO A 103 -12.01 22.42 8.00
CA PRO A 103 -12.14 22.94 9.36
C PRO A 103 -11.63 21.93 10.39
N VAL A 104 -10.38 21.46 10.21
CA VAL A 104 -9.76 20.42 11.01
C VAL A 104 -8.30 20.77 11.27
N GLU A 105 -7.96 20.97 12.52
CA GLU A 105 -6.56 21.15 12.92
C GLU A 105 -5.89 19.81 13.23
N LEU A 106 -4.93 19.43 12.44
CA LEU A 106 -4.06 18.28 12.68
C LEU A 106 -2.61 18.71 12.83
N SER A 107 -2.01 18.38 13.97
CA SER A 107 -0.57 18.56 14.16
C SER A 107 0.21 17.55 13.32
N HIS A 108 1.40 17.91 12.88
CA HIS A 108 2.32 17.01 12.17
C HIS A 108 2.65 15.76 13.00
N THR A 109 2.67 15.86 14.33
CA THR A 109 2.85 14.71 15.23
C THR A 109 1.66 13.76 15.19
N SER A 110 0.42 14.27 15.15
CA SER A 110 -0.78 13.43 15.01
C SER A 110 -0.74 12.66 13.68
N ILE A 111 -0.37 13.32 12.59
CA ILE A 111 -0.22 12.69 11.27
C ILE A 111 0.83 11.57 11.31
N TRP A 112 1.97 11.80 11.98
CA TRP A 112 2.99 10.78 12.16
C TRP A 112 2.45 9.53 12.86
N TRP A 113 1.74 9.69 13.96
CA TRP A 113 1.14 8.57 14.68
C TRP A 113 0.09 7.83 13.85
N ASP A 114 -0.73 8.55 13.07
CA ASP A 114 -1.71 7.97 12.17
C ASP A 114 -1.06 7.12 11.08
N VAL A 115 0.02 7.63 10.46
CA VAL A 115 0.81 6.89 9.46
C VAL A 115 1.44 5.64 10.06
N GLN A 116 2.02 5.72 11.27
CA GLN A 116 2.60 4.56 11.95
C GLN A 116 1.54 3.50 12.29
N ALA A 117 0.39 3.92 12.81
CA ALA A 117 -0.72 3.02 13.13
C ALA A 117 -1.28 2.32 11.88
N LEU A 118 -1.41 3.05 10.77
CA LEU A 118 -1.84 2.49 9.49
C LEU A 118 -0.82 1.48 8.95
N SER A 119 0.47 1.83 8.97
CA SER A 119 1.56 0.93 8.56
C SER A 119 1.57 -0.37 9.37
N ALA A 120 1.38 -0.29 10.69
CA ALA A 120 1.32 -1.48 11.56
C ALA A 120 0.12 -2.37 11.23
N ARG A 121 -1.01 -1.80 10.81
CA ARG A 121 -2.19 -2.57 10.36
C ARG A 121 -1.94 -3.25 9.01
N LEU A 122 -1.31 -2.56 8.06
CA LEU A 122 -0.96 -3.12 6.76
C LEU A 122 0.00 -4.31 6.89
N LYS A 123 0.99 -4.23 7.75
CA LYS A 123 1.92 -5.35 8.05
C LYS A 123 1.21 -6.62 8.53
N ARG A 124 0.05 -6.50 9.17
CA ARG A 124 -0.76 -7.65 9.65
C ARG A 124 -1.64 -8.28 8.56
N GLN A 125 -1.78 -7.63 7.42
CA GLN A 125 -2.64 -8.07 6.31
C GLN A 125 -1.85 -8.70 5.17
N LEU A 126 -0.69 -9.29 5.46
CA LEU A 126 0.09 -10.00 4.45
C LEU A 126 -0.74 -11.13 3.84
N PRO A 127 -0.67 -11.33 2.52
CA PRO A 127 -1.33 -12.46 1.86
C PRO A 127 -0.78 -13.78 2.44
N ARG A 128 -1.64 -14.79 2.52
CA ARG A 128 -1.25 -16.11 3.05
C ARG A 128 -0.36 -16.88 2.06
N GLN A 129 -0.52 -16.64 0.78
CA GLN A 129 0.21 -17.30 -0.30
C GLN A 129 0.44 -16.31 -1.43
N VAL A 130 1.65 -16.28 -1.96
CA VAL A 130 2.06 -15.43 -3.08
C VAL A 130 2.86 -16.30 -4.05
N ARG A 131 2.24 -16.68 -5.16
CA ARG A 131 2.90 -17.52 -6.16
C ARG A 131 3.94 -16.73 -6.97
N VAL A 132 3.61 -15.51 -7.38
CA VAL A 132 4.45 -14.66 -8.21
C VAL A 132 4.75 -13.36 -7.45
N LEU A 133 6.01 -13.15 -7.12
CA LEU A 133 6.49 -11.98 -6.38
C LEU A 133 7.21 -11.04 -7.33
N GLY A 134 6.71 -9.81 -7.47
CA GLY A 134 7.43 -8.72 -8.12
C GLY A 134 8.38 -8.07 -7.12
N VAL A 135 9.63 -7.82 -7.53
CA VAL A 135 10.61 -7.07 -6.73
C VAL A 135 11.22 -5.98 -7.58
N ASP A 136 11.25 -4.77 -7.05
CA ASP A 136 11.76 -3.57 -7.73
C ASP A 136 12.50 -2.67 -6.75
N GLY A 137 13.52 -1.98 -7.23
CA GLY A 137 14.31 -1.03 -6.48
C GLY A 137 13.75 0.38 -6.58
N MET A 138 13.84 1.11 -5.49
CA MET A 138 13.51 2.54 -5.42
C MET A 138 14.54 3.27 -4.56
N TYR A 139 14.75 4.55 -4.84
CA TYR A 139 15.73 5.38 -4.15
C TYR A 139 15.04 6.62 -3.54
N PRO A 140 14.20 6.45 -2.50
CA PRO A 140 13.57 7.58 -1.83
C PRO A 140 14.63 8.46 -1.15
N LYS A 141 14.43 9.78 -1.20
CA LYS A 141 15.27 10.71 -0.46
C LYS A 141 14.77 10.86 0.97
N LEU A 142 15.55 10.36 1.93
CA LEU A 142 15.33 10.54 3.35
C LEU A 142 16.38 11.51 3.90
N HIS A 143 15.95 12.60 4.50
CA HIS A 143 16.84 13.65 5.02
C HIS A 143 17.87 14.18 3.99
N GLY A 144 17.45 14.25 2.70
CA GLY A 144 18.30 14.71 1.61
C GLY A 144 19.27 13.66 1.03
N GLN A 145 19.35 12.47 1.60
CA GLN A 145 20.17 11.35 1.12
C GLN A 145 19.27 10.30 0.44
N GLU A 146 19.74 9.76 -0.68
CA GLU A 146 19.09 8.63 -1.35
C GLU A 146 19.30 7.37 -0.50
N GLN A 147 18.19 6.68 -0.22
CA GLN A 147 18.23 5.43 0.51
C GLN A 147 17.77 4.28 -0.39
N PRO A 148 18.68 3.36 -0.75
CA PRO A 148 18.31 2.18 -1.50
C PRO A 148 17.22 1.39 -0.78
N THR A 149 16.14 1.10 -1.47
CA THR A 149 14.98 0.43 -0.88
C THR A 149 14.40 -0.56 -1.88
N LEU A 150 14.24 -1.82 -1.48
CA LEU A 150 13.51 -2.82 -2.24
C LEU A 150 12.06 -2.88 -1.80
N ILE A 151 11.18 -3.00 -2.77
CA ILE A 151 9.76 -3.28 -2.57
C ILE A 151 9.43 -4.64 -3.18
N ALA A 152 8.70 -5.47 -2.43
CA ALA A 152 8.13 -6.72 -2.92
C ALA A 152 6.61 -6.62 -2.99
N VAL A 153 6.03 -7.05 -4.11
CA VAL A 153 4.60 -6.94 -4.42
C VAL A 153 4.09 -8.31 -4.87
N ASP A 154 2.95 -8.73 -4.33
CA ASP A 154 2.21 -9.86 -4.89
C ASP A 154 1.59 -9.46 -6.23
N LEU A 155 2.07 -10.03 -7.33
CA LEU A 155 1.58 -9.70 -8.67
C LEU A 155 0.19 -10.26 -8.96
N GLY A 156 -0.29 -11.22 -8.18
CA GLY A 156 -1.66 -11.71 -8.28
C GLY A 156 -2.69 -10.73 -7.75
N SER A 157 -2.42 -10.12 -6.58
CA SER A 157 -3.35 -9.16 -5.94
C SER A 157 -2.96 -7.70 -6.11
N GLY A 158 -1.76 -7.40 -6.59
CA GLY A 158 -1.20 -6.05 -6.65
C GLY A 158 -0.86 -5.44 -5.27
N LYS A 159 -0.87 -6.23 -4.20
CA LYS A 159 -0.62 -5.73 -2.84
C LYS A 159 0.87 -5.75 -2.49
N PRO A 160 1.39 -4.72 -1.82
CA PRO A 160 2.75 -4.74 -1.29
C PRO A 160 2.86 -5.82 -0.19
N VAL A 161 3.93 -6.58 -0.24
CA VAL A 161 4.23 -7.70 0.67
C VAL A 161 5.31 -7.32 1.66
N ALA A 162 6.37 -6.70 1.19
CA ALA A 162 7.49 -6.29 2.02
C ALA A 162 8.19 -5.06 1.46
N LEU A 163 8.83 -4.33 2.35
CA LEU A 163 9.71 -3.20 2.05
C LEU A 163 10.97 -3.37 2.89
N GLY A 164 12.14 -3.17 2.29
CA GLY A 164 13.42 -3.26 2.97
C GLY A 164 14.38 -2.17 2.52
N ALA A 165 15.08 -1.55 3.46
CA ALA A 165 16.19 -0.64 3.17
C ALA A 165 17.41 -1.47 2.75
N ILE A 166 17.44 -1.89 1.49
CA ILE A 166 18.41 -2.84 0.92
C ILE A 166 18.83 -2.33 -0.43
N ASP A 167 20.13 -2.36 -0.68
CA ASP A 167 20.68 -2.08 -2.00
C ASP A 167 20.45 -3.28 -2.91
N GLU A 168 19.78 -3.07 -4.03
CA GLU A 168 19.53 -4.10 -5.05
C GLU A 168 20.81 -4.62 -5.70
N GLN A 169 21.90 -3.87 -5.64
CA GLN A 169 23.22 -4.27 -6.13
C GLN A 169 23.93 -5.25 -5.18
N ASP A 170 23.54 -5.33 -3.91
CA ASP A 170 24.03 -6.34 -3.00
C ASP A 170 23.14 -7.60 -3.03
N TRP A 171 23.46 -8.52 -3.95
CA TRP A 171 22.72 -9.77 -4.10
C TRP A 171 22.65 -10.61 -2.81
N ARG A 172 23.66 -10.51 -1.90
CA ARG A 172 23.66 -11.25 -0.63
C ARG A 172 22.60 -10.70 0.32
N ALA A 173 22.53 -9.38 0.47
CA ALA A 173 21.50 -8.71 1.24
C ALA A 173 20.10 -8.99 0.65
N VAL A 174 19.97 -8.97 -0.68
CA VAL A 174 18.73 -9.32 -1.38
C VAL A 174 18.28 -10.76 -1.06
N VAL A 175 19.20 -11.74 -1.18
CA VAL A 175 18.89 -13.15 -0.86
C VAL A 175 18.48 -13.30 0.61
N GLN A 176 19.21 -12.67 1.53
CA GLN A 176 18.93 -12.75 2.95
C GLN A 176 17.54 -12.18 3.28
N TRP A 177 17.15 -11.09 2.63
CA TRP A 177 15.86 -10.45 2.82
C TRP A 177 14.71 -11.27 2.19
N LEU A 178 14.90 -11.80 0.97
CA LEU A 178 13.87 -12.56 0.26
C LEU A 178 13.65 -13.95 0.85
N LYS A 179 14.68 -14.60 1.37
CA LYS A 179 14.62 -15.99 1.85
C LYS A 179 13.47 -16.28 2.82
N PRO A 180 13.25 -15.49 3.90
CA PRO A 180 12.11 -15.71 4.79
C PRO A 180 10.76 -15.46 4.10
N LEU A 181 10.66 -14.47 3.22
CA LEU A 181 9.44 -14.15 2.47
C LEU A 181 9.05 -15.30 1.55
N VAL A 182 10.01 -15.80 0.77
CA VAL A 182 9.82 -16.93 -0.15
C VAL A 182 9.32 -18.17 0.60
N LYS A 183 9.93 -18.48 1.76
CA LYS A 183 9.55 -19.65 2.55
C LYS A 183 8.14 -19.52 3.15
N VAL A 184 7.80 -18.35 3.69
CA VAL A 184 6.51 -18.13 4.39
C VAL A 184 5.36 -18.02 3.40
N LEU A 185 5.59 -17.39 2.25
CA LEU A 185 4.54 -17.09 1.26
C LEU A 185 4.41 -18.14 0.16
N GLY A 186 5.35 -19.09 0.05
CA GLY A 186 5.33 -20.12 -0.98
C GLY A 186 5.60 -19.58 -2.39
N VAL A 187 6.53 -18.62 -2.52
CA VAL A 187 6.84 -17.99 -3.80
C VAL A 187 7.51 -18.99 -4.75
N GLU A 188 7.00 -19.07 -5.97
CA GLU A 188 7.54 -19.93 -7.04
C GLU A 188 8.32 -19.13 -8.08
N VAL A 189 7.87 -17.92 -8.40
CA VAL A 189 8.43 -17.08 -9.47
C VAL A 189 8.74 -15.69 -8.92
N LEU A 190 9.93 -15.20 -9.27
CA LEU A 190 10.38 -13.84 -9.03
C LEU A 190 10.34 -13.03 -10.33
N VAL A 191 9.67 -11.89 -10.32
CA VAL A 191 9.64 -10.94 -11.44
C VAL A 191 10.40 -9.70 -11.03
N THR A 192 11.47 -9.36 -11.75
CA THR A 192 12.34 -8.21 -11.43
C THR A 192 12.64 -7.40 -12.69
N ASP A 193 13.35 -6.31 -12.55
CA ASP A 193 14.05 -5.69 -13.67
C ASP A 193 15.19 -6.58 -14.20
N ASP A 194 15.98 -6.09 -15.16
CA ASP A 194 17.08 -6.82 -15.81
C ASP A 194 18.41 -6.75 -15.02
N LEU A 195 18.35 -6.47 -13.71
CA LEU A 195 19.55 -6.39 -12.87
C LEU A 195 20.10 -7.80 -12.62
N LYS A 196 21.41 -7.98 -12.90
CA LYS A 196 22.10 -9.29 -12.77
C LYS A 196 22.03 -9.83 -11.34
N GLU A 197 22.12 -8.98 -10.36
CA GLU A 197 22.07 -9.27 -8.92
C GLU A 197 20.73 -9.88 -8.51
N LEU A 198 19.63 -9.37 -9.05
CA LEU A 198 18.27 -9.90 -8.79
C LEU A 198 18.06 -11.24 -9.50
N SER A 199 18.55 -11.37 -10.74
CA SER A 199 18.56 -12.65 -11.46
C SER A 199 19.39 -13.71 -10.72
N PHE A 200 20.54 -13.34 -10.17
CA PHE A 200 21.37 -14.21 -9.37
C PHE A 200 20.67 -14.61 -8.05
N ALA A 201 20.01 -13.67 -7.39
CA ALA A 201 19.25 -13.95 -6.18
C ALA A 201 18.11 -14.95 -6.44
N ALA A 202 17.36 -14.82 -7.53
CA ALA A 202 16.34 -15.78 -7.93
C ALA A 202 16.90 -17.20 -8.09
N ARG A 203 18.00 -17.34 -8.83
CA ARG A 203 18.69 -18.63 -9.00
C ARG A 203 19.16 -19.21 -7.67
N ARG A 204 19.73 -18.40 -6.78
CA ARG A 204 20.20 -18.83 -5.47
C ARG A 204 19.05 -19.32 -4.56
N LEU A 205 17.88 -18.74 -4.72
CA LEU A 205 16.66 -19.15 -4.01
C LEU A 205 15.89 -20.28 -4.70
N LYS A 206 16.39 -20.78 -5.86
CA LYS A 206 15.76 -21.82 -6.68
C LYS A 206 14.35 -21.43 -7.15
N LEU A 207 14.15 -20.17 -7.49
CA LEU A 207 12.89 -19.63 -8.03
C LEU A 207 12.95 -19.54 -9.56
N GLY A 208 11.79 -19.68 -10.21
CA GLY A 208 11.62 -19.20 -11.57
C GLY A 208 11.91 -17.69 -11.61
N HIS A 209 12.57 -17.23 -12.68
CA HIS A 209 12.87 -15.81 -12.85
C HIS A 209 12.32 -15.30 -14.17
N GLN A 210 11.65 -14.17 -14.11
CA GLN A 210 11.15 -13.45 -15.28
C GLN A 210 11.54 -11.97 -15.18
N VAL A 211 12.09 -11.45 -16.28
CA VAL A 211 12.33 -10.01 -16.39
C VAL A 211 10.99 -9.29 -16.57
N CYS A 212 10.79 -8.22 -15.83
CA CYS A 212 9.56 -7.44 -15.84
C CYS A 212 9.32 -6.83 -17.23
N ARG A 213 8.20 -7.18 -17.84
CA ARG A 213 7.80 -6.69 -19.17
C ARG A 213 7.79 -5.15 -19.24
N PHE A 214 7.40 -4.46 -18.17
CA PHE A 214 7.41 -3.00 -18.15
C PHE A 214 8.83 -2.45 -18.36
N HIS A 215 9.83 -3.01 -17.69
CA HIS A 215 11.23 -2.59 -17.82
C HIS A 215 11.79 -2.93 -19.21
N VAL A 216 11.48 -4.11 -19.75
CA VAL A 216 11.85 -4.49 -21.13
C VAL A 216 11.27 -3.52 -22.15
N LEU A 217 9.98 -3.19 -22.05
CA LEU A 217 9.33 -2.23 -22.97
C LEU A 217 9.87 -0.82 -22.80
N ARG A 218 10.19 -0.41 -21.58
CA ARG A 218 10.82 0.90 -21.30
C ARG A 218 12.22 0.99 -21.92
N TRP A 219 13.01 -0.06 -21.77
CA TRP A 219 14.34 -0.16 -22.38
C TRP A 219 14.24 -0.16 -23.90
N LEU A 220 13.39 -1.01 -24.49
CA LEU A 220 13.18 -1.07 -25.92
C LEU A 220 12.77 0.29 -26.50
N ARG A 221 11.84 0.99 -25.83
CA ARG A 221 11.42 2.35 -26.26
C ARG A 221 12.59 3.32 -26.34
N ARG A 222 13.53 3.24 -25.39
CA ARG A 222 14.75 4.07 -25.43
C ARG A 222 15.62 3.68 -26.60
N ALA A 223 15.93 2.39 -26.74
CA ALA A 223 16.75 1.89 -27.83
C ALA A 223 16.18 2.24 -29.22
N LEU A 224 14.87 2.06 -29.43
CA LEU A 224 14.21 2.44 -30.68
C LEU A 224 14.27 3.95 -30.96
N ARG A 225 14.16 4.77 -29.92
CA ARG A 225 14.29 6.23 -30.06
C ARG A 225 15.72 6.62 -30.46
N ASP A 226 16.71 6.01 -29.83
CA ASP A 226 18.11 6.31 -30.12
C ASP A 226 18.50 5.82 -31.54
N LEU A 227 18.00 4.64 -31.96
CA LEU A 227 18.14 4.13 -33.33
C LEU A 227 17.46 5.05 -34.36
N ARG A 228 16.27 5.58 -34.03
CA ARG A 228 15.55 6.52 -34.93
C ARG A 228 16.32 7.80 -35.21
N GLN A 229 17.21 8.24 -34.31
CA GLN A 229 18.07 9.39 -34.50
C GLN A 229 19.30 9.09 -35.39
N GLN A 230 19.66 7.80 -35.48
CA GLN A 230 20.85 7.34 -36.23
C GLN A 230 20.52 6.81 -37.62
N LEU A 231 19.27 6.41 -37.86
CA LEU A 231 18.83 5.78 -39.10
C LEU A 231 18.08 6.82 -39.98
N GLU A 232 18.17 6.59 -41.29
CA GLU A 232 17.40 7.35 -42.27
C GLU A 232 15.89 7.11 -42.12
N GLU A 233 15.08 8.09 -42.54
CA GLU A 233 13.63 8.05 -42.35
C GLU A 233 12.96 6.84 -43.00
N GLU A 234 13.51 6.29 -44.06
CA GLU A 234 13.01 5.10 -44.75
C GLU A 234 12.96 3.85 -43.83
N HIS A 235 13.79 3.80 -42.78
CA HIS A 235 13.86 2.70 -41.83
C HIS A 235 12.92 2.89 -40.63
N HIS A 236 12.33 4.04 -40.45
CA HIS A 236 11.44 4.31 -39.28
C HIS A 236 10.22 3.39 -39.21
N PRO A 237 9.57 2.98 -40.30
CA PRO A 237 8.47 2.03 -40.27
C PRO A 237 8.82 0.67 -39.67
N LEU A 238 10.06 0.19 -39.86
CA LEU A 238 10.53 -1.06 -39.24
C LEU A 238 10.62 -0.94 -37.71
N LEU A 239 11.10 0.21 -37.22
CA LEU A 239 11.15 0.46 -35.78
C LEU A 239 9.74 0.49 -35.16
N ASP A 240 8.77 1.05 -35.85
CA ASP A 240 7.38 1.06 -35.42
C ASP A 240 6.77 -0.35 -35.40
N GLN A 241 7.08 -1.20 -36.38
CA GLN A 241 6.66 -2.60 -36.40
C GLN A 241 7.26 -3.38 -35.22
N VAL A 242 8.56 -3.23 -34.94
CA VAL A 242 9.20 -3.86 -33.77
C VAL A 242 8.49 -3.44 -32.47
N TRP A 243 8.18 -2.15 -32.35
CA TRP A 243 7.44 -1.66 -31.18
C TRP A 243 6.06 -2.29 -31.05
N GLN A 244 5.30 -2.39 -32.15
CA GLN A 244 3.97 -3.00 -32.14
C GLN A 244 4.00 -4.48 -31.77
N ILE A 245 4.95 -5.24 -32.33
CA ILE A 245 5.13 -6.68 -32.01
C ILE A 245 5.42 -6.85 -30.52
N MET A 246 6.35 -6.09 -29.97
CA MET A 246 6.73 -6.22 -28.56
C MET A 246 5.65 -5.72 -27.58
N LYS A 247 4.81 -4.78 -28.02
CA LYS A 247 3.69 -4.27 -27.22
C LYS A 247 2.48 -5.20 -27.27
N ALA A 248 2.34 -6.02 -28.30
CA ALA A 248 1.24 -6.96 -28.43
C ALA A 248 1.20 -7.90 -27.21
N ARG A 249 0.00 -8.10 -26.66
CA ARG A 249 -0.19 -9.13 -25.63
C ARG A 249 -0.20 -10.49 -26.30
N PRO A 250 0.40 -11.53 -25.68
CA PRO A 250 0.16 -12.89 -26.16
C PRO A 250 -1.34 -13.16 -26.14
N PRO A 251 -1.88 -13.97 -27.05
CA PRO A 251 -3.26 -14.45 -26.93
C PRO A 251 -3.42 -15.18 -25.59
N ASP A 252 -4.59 -14.99 -24.96
CA ASP A 252 -4.95 -15.64 -23.70
C ASP A 252 -4.95 -17.16 -23.83
#